data_4b69b01eeb60b42901cdd7ebd0e4ea4c
#
_entry.id   4b69b01eeb60b42901cdd7ebd0e4ea4c
#
_cell.length_a   1.000
_cell.length_b   1.000
_cell.length_c   1.000
_cell.angle_alpha   90.00
_cell.angle_beta   90.00
_cell.angle_gamma   90.00
#
_symmetry.space_group_name_H-M   'P 1'
#
loop_
_entity.id
_entity.type
_entity.pdbx_description
1 polymer ?
#
loop_
_entity_poly.entity_id
_entity_poly.type
_entity_poly.pdbx_seq_one_letter_code
_entity_poly.pdbx_strand_id
1 'polypeptide(L)' 'MPGLNWDHTDDIALALAEKFPDLDPTHIRYTDLHQWITELEDFKDDPKASTEGKLEAIQMAWLEEYQESRE' A
#
# COMPACT_ATOMS: atom_id res chain seq x y z
N MET A 1 -14.99 1.70 11.98
CA MET A 1 -14.64 0.90 10.77
C MET A 1 -13.65 -0.18 11.15
N PRO A 2 -13.79 -1.38 10.58
CA PRO A 2 -12.76 -2.38 10.80
C PRO A 2 -11.43 -1.88 10.21
N GLY A 3 -10.33 -2.23 10.88
CA GLY A 3 -9.02 -1.83 10.43
C GLY A 3 -8.62 -2.58 9.16
N LEU A 4 -7.60 -2.06 8.47
CA LEU A 4 -7.02 -2.70 7.31
C LEU A 4 -6.05 -3.80 7.75
N ASN A 5 -5.98 -4.86 6.98
CA ASN A 5 -5.00 -5.93 7.19
C ASN A 5 -4.31 -6.25 5.85
N TRP A 6 -3.33 -7.14 5.88
CA TRP A 6 -2.54 -7.46 4.69
C TRP A 6 -3.35 -8.04 3.53
N ASP A 7 -4.55 -8.54 3.79
CA ASP A 7 -5.41 -9.07 2.75
C ASP A 7 -6.25 -7.99 2.03
N HIS A 8 -6.29 -6.79 2.58
CA HIS A 8 -7.00 -5.66 1.99
C HIS A 8 -6.13 -4.92 0.99
N THR A 9 -5.67 -5.62 -0.05
CA THR A 9 -4.72 -5.10 -1.03
C THR A 9 -5.18 -3.81 -1.68
N ASP A 10 -6.41 -3.79 -2.18
CA ASP A 10 -6.94 -2.63 -2.88
C ASP A 10 -7.16 -1.44 -1.96
N ASP A 11 -7.66 -1.69 -0.76
CA ASP A 11 -7.91 -0.63 0.22
C ASP A 11 -6.61 0.00 0.70
N ILE A 12 -5.58 -0.83 0.93
CA ILE A 12 -4.25 -0.33 1.31
C ILE A 12 -3.65 0.50 0.17
N ALA A 13 -3.76 0.00 -1.06
CA ALA A 13 -3.24 0.71 -2.23
C ALA A 13 -3.92 2.06 -2.40
N LEU A 14 -5.23 2.13 -2.22
CA LEU A 14 -5.97 3.37 -2.30
C LEU A 14 -5.53 4.35 -1.21
N ALA A 15 -5.36 3.87 0.01
CA ALA A 15 -4.89 4.70 1.12
C ALA A 15 -3.50 5.28 0.84
N LEU A 16 -2.60 4.46 0.27
CA LEU A 16 -1.26 4.92 -0.09
C LEU A 16 -1.31 5.95 -1.23
N ALA A 17 -2.16 5.72 -2.22
CA ALA A 17 -2.31 6.65 -3.34
C ALA A 17 -2.84 8.01 -2.86
N GLU A 18 -3.74 8.01 -1.90
CA GLU A 18 -4.26 9.25 -1.31
C GLU A 18 -3.23 9.97 -0.46
N LYS A 19 -2.41 9.21 0.28
CA LYS A 19 -1.38 9.77 1.15
C LYS A 19 -0.18 10.30 0.37
N PHE A 20 0.18 9.62 -0.70
CA PHE A 20 1.35 9.96 -1.53
C PHE A 20 0.94 10.11 -3.00
N PRO A 21 0.14 11.12 -3.34
CA PRO A 21 -0.43 11.23 -4.70
C PRO A 21 0.61 11.44 -5.80
N ASP A 22 1.77 11.99 -5.46
CA ASP A 22 2.81 12.27 -6.44
C ASP A 22 3.94 11.25 -6.45
N LEU A 23 3.86 10.21 -5.61
CA LEU A 23 4.91 9.20 -5.50
C LEU A 23 4.65 8.06 -6.47
N ASP A 24 5.63 7.81 -7.36
CA ASP A 24 5.56 6.69 -8.30
C ASP A 24 5.91 5.39 -7.58
N PRO A 25 4.96 4.45 -7.44
CA PRO A 25 5.22 3.21 -6.69
C PRO A 25 6.21 2.26 -7.37
N THR A 26 6.62 2.51 -8.62
CA THR A 26 7.65 1.69 -9.26
C THR A 26 9.05 2.05 -8.81
N HIS A 27 9.23 3.18 -8.11
CA HIS A 27 10.53 3.66 -7.64
C HIS A 27 10.68 3.57 -6.13
N ILE A 28 9.98 2.66 -5.48
CA ILE A 28 10.04 2.48 -4.03
C ILE A 28 10.68 1.14 -3.69
N ARG A 29 11.16 1.04 -2.46
CA ARG A 29 11.70 -0.21 -1.93
C ARG A 29 10.63 -0.91 -1.09
N TYR A 30 10.69 -2.24 -1.02
CA TYR A 30 9.76 -2.99 -0.18
C TYR A 30 9.86 -2.61 1.30
N THR A 31 11.05 -2.24 1.76
CA THR A 31 11.24 -1.78 3.14
C THR A 31 10.46 -0.49 3.40
N ASP A 32 10.49 0.43 2.45
CA ASP A 32 9.75 1.68 2.55
C ASP A 32 8.24 1.42 2.46
N LEU A 33 7.84 0.57 1.52
CA LEU A 33 6.44 0.19 1.35
C LEU A 33 5.88 -0.43 2.62
N HIS A 34 6.61 -1.36 3.20
CA HIS A 34 6.22 -2.01 4.45
C HIS A 34 6.03 -0.98 5.56
N GLN A 35 6.98 -0.07 5.70
CA GLN A 35 6.91 0.97 6.72
C GLN A 35 5.69 1.87 6.52
N TRP A 36 5.47 2.33 5.30
CA TRP A 36 4.33 3.22 5.02
C TRP A 36 2.99 2.54 5.29
N ILE A 37 2.87 1.25 4.97
CA ILE A 37 1.65 0.50 5.23
C ILE A 37 1.40 0.39 6.73
N THR A 38 2.42 0.03 7.50
CA THR A 38 2.28 -0.13 8.95
C THR A 38 2.02 1.20 9.66
N GLU A 39 2.41 2.31 9.05
CA GLU A 39 2.16 3.65 9.58
C GLU A 39 0.77 4.18 9.24
N LEU A 40 0.02 3.53 8.34
CA LEU A 40 -1.35 3.94 8.04
C LEU A 40 -2.21 3.84 9.30
N GLU A 41 -2.97 4.89 9.54
CA GLU A 41 -3.79 5.01 10.75
C GLU A 41 -4.77 3.86 10.90
N ASP A 42 -5.33 3.41 9.78
CA ASP A 42 -6.33 2.34 9.75
C ASP A 42 -5.74 0.94 9.69
N PHE A 43 -4.41 0.83 9.58
CA PHE A 43 -3.77 -0.49 9.50
C PHE A 43 -3.72 -1.13 10.91
N LYS A 44 -4.35 -2.29 11.05
CA LYS A 44 -4.54 -2.97 12.34
C LYS A 44 -4.06 -4.42 12.34
N ASP A 45 -3.09 -4.74 11.51
CA ASP A 45 -2.55 -6.10 11.45
C ASP A 45 -1.12 -6.13 11.97
N ASP A 46 -0.60 -7.35 12.16
CA ASP A 46 0.77 -7.56 12.59
C ASP A 46 1.74 -7.12 11.48
N PRO A 47 2.64 -6.18 11.75
CA PRO A 47 3.62 -5.76 10.75
C PRO A 47 4.48 -6.92 10.21
N LYS A 48 4.65 -7.97 11.01
CA LYS A 48 5.46 -9.12 10.64
C LYS A 48 4.72 -10.17 9.83
N ALA A 49 3.42 -10.00 9.63
CA ALA A 49 2.60 -10.95 8.88
C ALA A 49 2.69 -10.74 7.37
N SER A 50 3.43 -9.74 6.91
CA SER A 50 3.59 -9.47 5.49
C SER A 50 4.49 -10.51 4.80
N THR A 51 4.25 -10.71 3.51
CA THR A 51 5.12 -11.50 2.65
C THR A 51 5.48 -10.65 1.43
N GLU A 52 6.52 -11.05 0.70
CA GLU A 52 6.88 -10.36 -0.54
C GLU A 52 5.73 -10.36 -1.53
N GLY A 53 5.01 -11.48 -1.62
CA GLY A 53 3.84 -11.57 -2.51
C GLY A 53 2.76 -10.58 -2.16
N LYS A 54 2.49 -10.38 -0.88
CA LYS A 54 1.50 -9.39 -0.43
C LYS A 54 1.96 -7.97 -0.72
N LEU A 55 3.24 -7.68 -0.46
CA LEU A 55 3.80 -6.36 -0.76
C LEU A 55 3.77 -6.07 -2.26
N GLU A 56 4.12 -7.05 -3.08
CA GLU A 56 4.08 -6.91 -4.52
C GLU A 56 2.65 -6.65 -5.01
N ALA A 57 1.67 -7.38 -4.49
CA ALA A 57 0.27 -7.18 -4.85
C ALA A 57 -0.21 -5.78 -4.50
N ILE A 58 0.17 -5.28 -3.34
CA ILE A 58 -0.17 -3.93 -2.90
C ILE A 58 0.51 -2.90 -3.80
N GLN A 59 1.79 -3.10 -4.13
CA GLN A 59 2.52 -2.20 -5.02
C GLN A 59 1.86 -2.13 -6.39
N MET A 60 1.47 -3.26 -6.95
CA MET A 60 0.81 -3.31 -8.25
C MET A 60 -0.54 -2.61 -8.23
N ALA A 61 -1.33 -2.83 -7.19
CA ALA A 61 -2.61 -2.15 -7.03
C ALA A 61 -2.42 -0.64 -6.88
N TRP A 62 -1.41 -0.22 -6.11
CA TRP A 62 -1.07 1.19 -5.96
C TRP A 62 -0.64 1.80 -7.30
N LEU A 63 0.15 1.08 -8.08
CA LEU A 63 0.55 1.54 -9.40
C LEU A 63 -0.66 1.80 -10.30
N GLU A 64 -1.65 0.91 -10.27
CA GLU A 64 -2.88 1.12 -11.04
C GLU A 64 -3.60 2.40 -10.60
N GLU A 65 -3.73 2.62 -9.30
CA GLU A 65 -4.35 3.84 -8.77
C GLU A 65 -3.56 5.09 -9.19
N TYR A 66 -2.24 5.01 -9.13
CA TYR A 66 -1.36 6.10 -9.53
C TYR A 66 -1.54 6.45 -11.00
N GLN A 67 -1.58 5.45 -11.87
CA GLN A 67 -1.76 5.65 -13.30
C GLN A 67 -3.15 6.21 -13.64
N GLU A 68 -4.19 5.71 -12.98
CA GLU A 68 -5.56 6.20 -13.17
C GLU A 68 -5.68 7.67 -12.78
N SER A 69 -5.03 8.07 -11.71
CA SER A 69 -5.13 9.45 -11.24
C SER A 69 -4.38 10.44 -12.13
N ARG A 70 -3.54 9.94 -13.03
CA ARG A 70 -2.75 10.78 -13.96
C ARG A 70 -3.30 10.82 -15.38
N GLU A 71 -4.35 10.11 -15.65
CA GLU A 71 -4.99 10.15 -16.97
C GLU A 71 -5.81 11.41 -17.20
#